data_dbefaf306b918df509a774c910f5391b
#
_entry.id   dbefaf306b918df509a774c910f5391b
#
_cell.length_a   1.000
_cell.length_b   1.000
_cell.length_c   1.000
_cell.angle_alpha   90.00
_cell.angle_beta   90.00
_cell.angle_gamma   90.00
#
_symmetry.space_group_name_H-M   'P 1'
#
loop_
_entity.id
_entity.type
_entity.pdbx_description
1 polymer ?
#
loop_
_entity_poly.entity_id
_entity_poly.type
_entity_poly.pdbx_seq_one_letter_code
_entity_poly.pdbx_strand_id
1 'polypeptide(L)'
;MGLRSTAWLMPAVLQVRIKKTFFPKDRMETDMKVIDFRFRPNTPEIINGIKNSTMFKAACEVIGFDQRKPQPLDEIVADLDAMGVELGVITGRDAETTYGFPANNNSVLEFCRAYPNKFVGLWGIDPHKKMAAVREIEKVVKEYGMKGIAIDPYLAHMPASDARFYPLYTKCCELDVPVFITMAPPPCVPGAILEYADPRDVDKVARDFPELTLIMSHGGYPFVDAAIYTCQRNANVYMDISEYERSPQVETYVKAMCTTISDKVLFASAHPFIELRDALDAYAAFPFTGEVRNKIMYENARKVLKLA
;
A
#
# COMPACT_ATOMS: atom_id res chain seq x y z
N MET A 1 15.14 -39.42 -26.60
CA MET A 1 15.50 -39.22 -25.18
C MET A 1 14.76 -38.00 -24.71
N GLY A 2 13.63 -38.25 -24.04
CA GLY A 2 12.70 -37.18 -23.63
C GLY A 2 13.14 -36.55 -22.34
N LEU A 3 13.29 -35.24 -22.34
CA LEU A 3 13.41 -34.43 -21.11
C LEU A 3 12.06 -34.37 -20.42
N ARG A 4 11.93 -35.04 -19.30
CA ARG A 4 10.78 -34.92 -18.41
C ARG A 4 10.85 -33.55 -17.74
N SER A 5 9.83 -32.72 -17.96
CA SER A 5 9.60 -31.50 -17.21
C SER A 5 9.32 -31.88 -15.74
N THR A 6 10.26 -31.60 -14.86
CA THR A 6 10.00 -31.60 -13.42
C THR A 6 9.17 -30.37 -13.08
N ALA A 7 7.85 -30.54 -13.05
CA ALA A 7 6.97 -29.60 -12.41
C ALA A 7 7.34 -29.54 -10.92
N TRP A 8 7.93 -28.45 -10.50
CA TRP A 8 8.09 -28.15 -9.09
C TRP A 8 6.71 -27.89 -8.50
N LEU A 9 6.18 -28.90 -7.82
CA LEU A 9 5.02 -28.74 -6.93
C LEU A 9 5.45 -27.79 -5.81
N MET A 10 5.16 -26.52 -5.96
CA MET A 10 5.16 -25.59 -4.82
C MET A 10 4.04 -25.99 -3.88
N PRO A 11 4.33 -26.16 -2.57
CA PRO A 11 3.27 -26.45 -1.61
C PRO A 11 2.30 -25.25 -1.56
N ALA A 12 1.03 -25.55 -1.38
CA ALA A 12 -0.09 -24.62 -1.23
C ALA A 12 0.05 -23.76 0.05
N VAL A 13 1.03 -22.86 0.09
CA VAL A 13 1.40 -22.05 1.27
C VAL A 13 0.45 -20.85 1.47
N LEU A 14 -0.40 -20.52 0.51
CA LEU A 14 -1.34 -19.38 0.64
C LEU A 14 -2.81 -19.80 0.90
N GLN A 15 -3.11 -21.09 1.05
CA GLN A 15 -4.38 -21.53 1.60
C GLN A 15 -4.24 -22.04 3.04
N VAL A 16 -3.62 -21.26 3.91
CA VAL A 16 -3.82 -21.48 5.33
C VAL A 16 -5.26 -21.07 5.64
N ARG A 17 -6.18 -22.05 5.59
CA ARG A 17 -7.42 -21.95 6.34
C ARG A 17 -7.01 -21.80 7.81
N ILE A 18 -6.80 -20.56 8.26
CA ILE A 18 -6.70 -20.27 9.68
C ILE A 18 -8.01 -20.79 10.27
N LYS A 19 -7.88 -21.84 11.08
CA LYS A 19 -9.02 -22.39 11.82
C LYS A 19 -9.69 -21.21 12.53
N LYS A 20 -11.00 -21.09 12.38
CA LYS A 20 -11.90 -20.03 12.92
C LYS A 20 -11.90 -19.90 14.46
N THR A 21 -10.80 -20.11 15.15
CA THR A 21 -10.80 -20.36 16.61
C THR A 21 -9.87 -19.47 17.41
N PHE A 22 -9.46 -18.29 16.93
CA PHE A 22 -8.58 -17.49 17.78
C PHE A 22 -9.15 -16.12 18.23
N PHE A 23 -10.21 -15.59 17.63
CA PHE A 23 -10.75 -14.30 18.07
C PHE A 23 -12.30 -14.32 18.08
N PRO A 24 -12.96 -13.82 19.14
CA PRO A 24 -14.41 -13.64 19.15
C PRO A 24 -14.81 -12.63 18.06
N LYS A 25 -15.90 -12.96 17.35
CA LYS A 25 -16.55 -12.06 16.39
C LYS A 25 -17.31 -10.97 17.14
N ASP A 26 -16.64 -9.97 17.65
CA ASP A 26 -17.31 -8.71 17.87
C ASP A 26 -17.47 -8.04 16.52
N ARG A 27 -18.73 -7.85 16.10
CA ARG A 27 -19.04 -7.10 14.85
C ARG A 27 -18.41 -5.71 14.97
N MET A 28 -17.81 -5.24 13.87
CA MET A 28 -17.46 -3.81 13.78
C MET A 28 -18.70 -3.00 14.17
N GLU A 29 -18.53 -2.04 15.07
CA GLU A 29 -19.60 -1.09 15.40
C GLU A 29 -20.08 -0.45 14.10
N THR A 30 -21.40 -0.44 13.88
CA THR A 30 -22.04 -0.03 12.62
C THR A 30 -21.76 1.43 12.22
N ASP A 31 -21.13 2.21 13.09
CA ASP A 31 -20.87 3.65 12.89
C ASP A 31 -19.39 4.00 12.72
N MET A 32 -18.49 3.00 12.61
CA MET A 32 -17.06 3.27 12.47
C MET A 32 -16.75 3.72 11.05
N LYS A 33 -16.18 4.93 10.92
CA LYS A 33 -15.62 5.43 9.67
C LYS A 33 -14.27 4.79 9.39
N VAL A 34 -14.00 4.50 8.14
CA VAL A 34 -12.76 3.88 7.67
C VAL A 34 -12.14 4.73 6.56
N ILE A 35 -10.81 4.91 6.62
CA ILE A 35 -10.02 5.37 5.48
C ILE A 35 -9.12 4.23 5.06
N ASP A 36 -9.31 3.72 3.83
CA ASP A 36 -8.44 2.70 3.26
C ASP A 36 -7.26 3.38 2.56
N PHE A 37 -6.07 3.29 3.17
CA PHE A 37 -4.88 4.01 2.68
C PHE A 37 -4.20 3.36 1.47
N ARG A 38 -4.69 2.19 1.02
CA ARG A 38 -4.20 1.49 -0.18
C ARG A 38 -5.33 0.78 -0.91
N PHE A 39 -6.13 1.57 -1.59
CA PHE A 39 -7.27 1.09 -2.36
C PHE A 39 -7.03 1.32 -3.86
N ARG A 40 -7.47 0.40 -4.71
CA ARG A 40 -7.58 0.60 -6.16
C ARG A 40 -8.93 0.08 -6.62
N PRO A 41 -9.76 0.92 -7.27
CA PRO A 41 -11.01 0.46 -7.87
C PRO A 41 -10.76 -0.72 -8.82
N ASN A 42 -11.49 -1.81 -8.65
CA ASN A 42 -11.38 -3.00 -9.51
C ASN A 42 -12.17 -2.82 -10.83
N THR A 43 -12.02 -1.67 -11.47
CA THR A 43 -12.65 -1.42 -12.77
C THR A 43 -12.07 -2.34 -13.86
N PRO A 44 -12.77 -2.52 -15.00
CA PRO A 44 -12.26 -3.33 -16.11
C PRO A 44 -10.86 -2.91 -16.57
N GLU A 45 -10.58 -1.62 -16.57
CA GLU A 45 -9.28 -1.07 -16.95
C GLU A 45 -8.18 -1.52 -15.99
N ILE A 46 -8.38 -1.36 -14.69
CA ILE A 46 -7.41 -1.74 -13.66
C ILE A 46 -7.18 -3.24 -13.64
N ILE A 47 -8.24 -4.04 -13.65
CA ILE A 47 -8.13 -5.51 -13.63
C ILE A 47 -7.40 -6.02 -14.88
N ASN A 48 -7.76 -5.52 -16.06
CA ASN A 48 -7.10 -5.92 -17.31
C ASN A 48 -5.66 -5.42 -17.38
N GLY A 49 -5.38 -4.21 -16.90
CA GLY A 49 -4.02 -3.66 -16.83
C GLY A 49 -3.09 -4.54 -15.97
N ILE A 50 -3.56 -5.01 -14.82
CA ILE A 50 -2.79 -5.90 -13.95
C ILE A 50 -2.61 -7.27 -14.60
N LYS A 51 -3.68 -7.91 -15.09
CA LYS A 51 -3.64 -9.25 -15.71
C LYS A 51 -2.74 -9.33 -16.96
N ASN A 52 -2.73 -8.27 -17.74
CA ASN A 52 -1.94 -8.20 -18.98
C ASN A 52 -0.52 -7.70 -18.77
N SER A 53 -0.17 -7.30 -17.55
CA SER A 53 1.19 -6.85 -17.23
C SER A 53 2.17 -8.01 -17.19
N THR A 54 3.23 -7.97 -18.00
CA THR A 54 4.32 -8.95 -17.95
C THR A 54 5.02 -8.95 -16.59
N MET A 55 5.04 -7.81 -15.90
CA MET A 55 5.62 -7.66 -14.57
C MET A 55 4.86 -8.44 -13.50
N PHE A 56 3.51 -8.44 -13.55
CA PHE A 56 2.68 -9.07 -12.52
C PHE A 56 2.10 -10.42 -12.92
N LYS A 57 2.32 -10.90 -14.14
CA LYS A 57 1.70 -12.14 -14.64
C LYS A 57 1.90 -13.32 -13.68
N ALA A 58 3.14 -13.61 -13.32
CA ALA A 58 3.44 -14.74 -12.43
C ALA A 58 2.90 -14.52 -11.00
N ALA A 59 2.93 -13.29 -10.50
CA ALA A 59 2.33 -12.95 -9.21
C ALA A 59 0.81 -13.15 -9.24
N CYS A 60 0.14 -12.74 -10.31
CA CYS A 60 -1.30 -12.93 -10.48
C CYS A 60 -1.71 -14.41 -10.46
N GLU A 61 -0.92 -15.27 -11.10
CA GLU A 61 -1.14 -16.72 -11.09
C GLU A 61 -1.02 -17.30 -9.67
N VAL A 62 0.02 -16.89 -8.92
CA VAL A 62 0.28 -17.38 -7.55
C VAL A 62 -0.83 -16.97 -6.57
N ILE A 63 -1.31 -15.73 -6.65
CA ILE A 63 -2.33 -15.21 -5.72
C ILE A 63 -3.77 -15.47 -6.18
N GLY A 64 -3.97 -16.09 -7.35
CA GLY A 64 -5.30 -16.34 -7.90
C GLY A 64 -6.02 -15.08 -8.36
N PHE A 65 -5.28 -14.05 -8.77
CA PHE A 65 -5.84 -12.76 -9.22
C PHE A 65 -6.76 -12.89 -10.42
N ASP A 66 -6.60 -13.94 -11.23
CA ASP A 66 -7.46 -14.22 -12.39
C ASP A 66 -8.94 -14.40 -12.03
N GLN A 67 -9.22 -14.74 -10.77
CA GLN A 67 -10.58 -14.86 -10.25
C GLN A 67 -11.23 -13.51 -9.93
N ARG A 68 -10.45 -12.41 -9.93
CA ARG A 68 -10.97 -11.07 -9.64
C ARG A 68 -11.88 -10.60 -10.76
N LYS A 69 -13.10 -10.20 -10.39
CA LYS A 69 -14.10 -9.69 -11.34
C LYS A 69 -14.04 -8.16 -11.35
N PRO A 70 -14.06 -7.55 -12.53
CA PRO A 70 -14.21 -6.11 -12.62
C PRO A 70 -15.63 -5.68 -12.24
N GLN A 71 -15.75 -4.44 -11.72
CA GLN A 71 -17.01 -3.79 -11.39
C GLN A 71 -17.06 -2.38 -11.99
N PRO A 72 -18.24 -1.84 -12.30
CA PRO A 72 -18.44 -0.42 -12.59
C PRO A 72 -18.05 0.45 -11.39
N LEU A 73 -17.54 1.65 -11.64
CA LEU A 73 -17.03 2.52 -10.57
C LEU A 73 -18.11 2.95 -9.57
N ASP A 74 -19.33 3.18 -10.02
CA ASP A 74 -20.49 3.51 -9.18
C ASP A 74 -20.90 2.38 -8.24
N GLU A 75 -20.82 1.13 -8.68
CA GLU A 75 -21.05 -0.04 -7.84
C GLU A 75 -19.94 -0.16 -6.77
N ILE A 76 -18.67 0.08 -7.15
CA ILE A 76 -17.55 0.09 -6.20
C ILE A 76 -17.76 1.15 -5.11
N VAL A 77 -18.20 2.35 -5.49
CA VAL A 77 -18.49 3.42 -4.53
C VAL A 77 -19.63 3.04 -3.59
N ALA A 78 -20.69 2.42 -4.11
CA ALA A 78 -21.79 1.94 -3.28
C ALA A 78 -21.35 0.83 -2.30
N ASP A 79 -20.46 -0.06 -2.73
CA ASP A 79 -19.88 -1.10 -1.88
C ASP A 79 -19.01 -0.49 -0.76
N LEU A 80 -18.21 0.54 -1.07
CA LEU A 80 -17.41 1.27 -0.08
C LEU A 80 -18.32 1.93 0.98
N ASP A 81 -19.41 2.58 0.56
CA ASP A 81 -20.37 3.19 1.46
C ASP A 81 -21.03 2.15 2.36
N ALA A 82 -21.46 1.02 1.78
CA ALA A 82 -22.07 -0.07 2.53
C ALA A 82 -21.11 -0.74 3.54
N MET A 83 -19.79 -0.62 3.33
CA MET A 83 -18.75 -1.14 4.23
C MET A 83 -18.21 -0.08 5.21
N GLY A 84 -18.76 1.13 5.23
CA GLY A 84 -18.32 2.21 6.14
C GLY A 84 -16.98 2.87 5.72
N VAL A 85 -16.51 2.64 4.49
CA VAL A 85 -15.29 3.29 3.99
C VAL A 85 -15.64 4.69 3.51
N GLU A 86 -15.22 5.69 4.28
CA GLU A 86 -15.43 7.11 3.96
C GLU A 86 -14.55 7.56 2.80
N LEU A 87 -13.29 7.10 2.80
CA LEU A 87 -12.29 7.54 1.83
C LEU A 87 -11.37 6.38 1.40
N GLY A 88 -11.14 6.26 0.12
CA GLY A 88 -10.10 5.39 -0.47
C GLY A 88 -8.91 6.21 -0.96
N VAL A 89 -7.71 5.86 -0.53
CA VAL A 89 -6.47 6.44 -1.03
C VAL A 89 -5.95 5.58 -2.18
N ILE A 90 -5.92 6.15 -3.38
CA ILE A 90 -5.51 5.44 -4.59
C ILE A 90 -4.04 5.74 -4.87
N THR A 91 -3.21 4.71 -4.83
CA THR A 91 -1.79 4.81 -5.14
C THR A 91 -1.53 4.54 -6.62
N GLY A 92 -0.97 5.52 -7.32
CA GLY A 92 -0.41 5.34 -8.67
C GLY A 92 0.89 4.54 -8.64
N ARG A 93 1.30 4.09 -9.82
CA ARG A 93 2.59 3.43 -10.04
C ARG A 93 3.18 3.86 -11.36
N ASP A 94 4.49 4.06 -11.38
CA ASP A 94 5.25 4.32 -12.57
C ASP A 94 6.54 3.48 -12.53
N ALA A 95 6.63 2.46 -13.37
CA ALA A 95 7.80 1.60 -13.54
C ALA A 95 8.19 1.48 -15.03
N GLU A 96 7.93 2.55 -15.78
CA GLU A 96 8.14 2.56 -17.22
C GLU A 96 9.60 2.32 -17.60
N THR A 97 10.55 2.96 -16.91
CA THR A 97 11.96 2.86 -17.24
C THR A 97 12.53 1.45 -17.02
N THR A 98 12.10 0.76 -15.96
CA THR A 98 12.68 -0.53 -15.58
C THR A 98 11.92 -1.72 -16.15
N TYR A 99 10.61 -1.63 -16.27
CA TYR A 99 9.75 -2.74 -16.69
C TYR A 99 8.93 -2.46 -17.96
N GLY A 100 9.04 -1.27 -18.56
CA GLY A 100 8.14 -0.86 -19.63
C GLY A 100 6.66 -0.81 -19.17
N PHE A 101 6.41 -0.78 -17.87
CA PHE A 101 5.07 -0.68 -17.31
C PHE A 101 4.65 0.80 -17.28
N PRO A 102 3.72 1.21 -18.14
CA PRO A 102 3.32 2.61 -18.22
C PRO A 102 2.66 3.05 -16.92
N ALA A 103 2.87 4.33 -16.58
CA ALA A 103 2.25 4.91 -15.41
C ALA A 103 0.72 4.79 -15.48
N ASN A 104 0.10 4.28 -14.41
CA ASN A 104 -1.37 4.23 -14.30
C ASN A 104 -1.95 5.48 -13.61
N ASN A 105 -1.19 6.53 -13.55
CA ASN A 105 -1.51 7.78 -12.87
C ASN A 105 -2.77 8.48 -13.42
N ASN A 106 -3.03 8.35 -14.72
CA ASN A 106 -4.23 8.92 -15.33
C ASN A 106 -5.50 8.34 -14.74
N SER A 107 -5.56 7.01 -14.54
CA SER A 107 -6.70 6.37 -13.90
C SER A 107 -6.89 6.87 -12.46
N VAL A 108 -5.79 7.10 -11.71
CA VAL A 108 -5.87 7.71 -10.36
C VAL A 108 -6.55 9.08 -10.42
N LEU A 109 -6.12 9.93 -11.37
CA LEU A 109 -6.69 11.26 -11.55
C LEU A 109 -8.17 11.21 -11.94
N GLU A 110 -8.53 10.31 -12.83
CA GLU A 110 -9.93 10.12 -13.29
C GLU A 110 -10.84 9.70 -12.14
N PHE A 111 -10.43 8.74 -11.30
CA PHE A 111 -11.21 8.31 -10.15
C PHE A 111 -11.38 9.44 -9.12
N CYS A 112 -10.31 10.18 -8.82
CA CYS A 112 -10.37 11.31 -7.91
C CYS A 112 -11.28 12.44 -8.42
N ARG A 113 -11.33 12.67 -9.73
CA ARG A 113 -12.21 13.66 -10.35
C ARG A 113 -13.67 13.20 -10.38
N ALA A 114 -13.91 11.92 -10.68
CA ALA A 114 -15.25 11.37 -10.71
C ALA A 114 -15.93 11.36 -9.32
N TYR A 115 -15.16 11.08 -8.27
CA TYR A 115 -15.66 11.00 -6.91
C TYR A 115 -14.71 11.73 -5.91
N PRO A 116 -14.64 13.07 -5.94
CA PRO A 116 -13.66 13.85 -5.17
C PRO A 116 -13.84 13.76 -3.65
N ASN A 117 -15.02 13.37 -3.17
CA ASN A 117 -15.31 13.15 -1.76
C ASN A 117 -15.10 11.69 -1.32
N LYS A 118 -14.78 10.79 -2.26
CA LYS A 118 -14.60 9.37 -2.02
C LYS A 118 -13.16 8.91 -2.25
N PHE A 119 -12.43 9.57 -3.13
CA PHE A 119 -11.06 9.19 -3.48
C PHE A 119 -10.09 10.36 -3.39
N VAL A 120 -8.90 10.05 -2.89
CA VAL A 120 -7.72 10.91 -2.99
C VAL A 120 -6.58 10.13 -3.63
N GLY A 121 -5.72 10.81 -4.38
CA GLY A 121 -4.63 10.18 -5.14
C GLY A 121 -3.25 10.45 -4.57
N LEU A 122 -2.41 9.41 -4.59
CA LEU A 122 -0.97 9.51 -4.48
C LEU A 122 -0.37 9.16 -5.84
N TRP A 123 0.42 10.07 -6.39
CA TRP A 123 0.95 9.95 -7.75
C TRP A 123 2.16 9.01 -7.80
N GLY A 124 2.15 7.99 -8.65
CA GLY A 124 3.29 7.10 -8.87
C GLY A 124 4.44 7.82 -9.56
N ILE A 125 5.64 7.69 -9.04
CA ILE A 125 6.83 8.38 -9.55
C ILE A 125 7.94 7.39 -9.91
N ASP A 126 8.47 7.52 -11.12
CA ASP A 126 9.67 6.83 -11.58
C ASP A 126 10.90 7.73 -11.35
N PRO A 127 11.81 7.36 -10.42
CA PRO A 127 13.00 8.18 -10.11
C PRO A 127 13.99 8.27 -11.27
N HIS A 128 13.96 7.34 -12.21
CA HIS A 128 14.83 7.36 -13.39
C HIS A 128 14.51 8.50 -14.35
N LYS A 129 13.31 9.10 -14.25
CA LYS A 129 12.92 10.30 -15.02
C LYS A 129 13.58 11.58 -14.48
N LYS A 130 14.34 11.51 -13.39
CA LYS A 130 15.20 12.59 -12.85
C LYS A 130 14.41 13.90 -12.64
N MET A 131 14.89 15.00 -13.24
CA MET A 131 14.25 16.32 -13.10
C MET A 131 12.85 16.40 -13.73
N ALA A 132 12.51 15.52 -14.66
CA ALA A 132 11.14 15.42 -15.15
C ALA A 132 10.20 14.94 -14.01
N ALA A 133 10.61 13.93 -13.24
CA ALA A 133 9.86 13.45 -12.08
C ALA A 133 9.68 14.54 -11.00
N VAL A 134 10.74 15.33 -10.73
CA VAL A 134 10.66 16.47 -9.76
C VAL A 134 9.62 17.50 -10.19
N ARG A 135 9.62 17.88 -11.49
CA ARG A 135 8.64 18.83 -12.03
C ARG A 135 7.22 18.24 -12.05
N GLU A 136 7.11 16.95 -12.30
CA GLU A 136 5.85 16.24 -12.28
C GLU A 136 5.22 16.28 -10.89
N ILE A 137 5.98 16.05 -9.81
CA ILE A 137 5.49 16.16 -8.43
C ILE A 137 4.86 17.53 -8.18
N GLU A 138 5.56 18.60 -8.53
CA GLU A 138 5.05 19.96 -8.34
C GLU A 138 3.72 20.16 -9.10
N LYS A 139 3.69 19.77 -10.36
CA LYS A 139 2.51 19.88 -11.20
C LYS A 139 1.31 19.13 -10.61
N VAL A 140 1.47 17.85 -10.26
CA VAL A 140 0.35 17.01 -9.85
C VAL A 140 -0.22 17.41 -8.49
N VAL A 141 0.64 17.91 -7.60
CA VAL A 141 0.18 18.42 -6.30
C VAL A 141 -0.56 19.76 -6.48
N LYS A 142 0.02 20.72 -7.23
CA LYS A 142 -0.55 22.07 -7.37
C LYS A 142 -1.75 22.12 -8.33
N GLU A 143 -1.70 21.38 -9.45
CA GLU A 143 -2.72 21.49 -10.50
C GLU A 143 -3.77 20.38 -10.42
N TYR A 144 -3.40 19.17 -9.99
CA TYR A 144 -4.31 18.03 -9.95
C TYR A 144 -4.81 17.68 -8.55
N GLY A 145 -4.27 18.35 -7.51
CA GLY A 145 -4.70 18.16 -6.13
C GLY A 145 -4.28 16.82 -5.51
N MET A 146 -3.26 16.17 -6.08
CA MET A 146 -2.72 14.94 -5.49
C MET A 146 -2.20 15.20 -4.08
N LYS A 147 -2.48 14.24 -3.18
CA LYS A 147 -2.16 14.37 -1.74
C LYS A 147 -0.79 13.84 -1.35
N GLY A 148 0.01 13.38 -2.32
CA GLY A 148 1.35 12.85 -2.12
C GLY A 148 1.84 12.08 -3.32
N ILE A 149 2.95 11.40 -3.14
CA ILE A 149 3.52 10.52 -4.16
C ILE A 149 3.64 9.08 -3.65
N ALA A 150 3.71 8.14 -4.60
CA ALA A 150 4.01 6.74 -4.35
C ALA A 150 5.29 6.35 -5.10
N ILE A 151 6.17 5.61 -4.44
CA ILE A 151 7.40 5.05 -5.01
C ILE A 151 7.48 3.55 -4.71
N ASP A 152 8.10 2.82 -5.64
CA ASP A 152 8.31 1.39 -5.54
C ASP A 152 9.83 1.08 -5.66
N PRO A 153 10.62 1.14 -4.56
CA PRO A 153 12.07 0.95 -4.59
C PRO A 153 12.52 -0.34 -5.28
N TYR A 154 11.83 -1.46 -5.00
CA TYR A 154 12.14 -2.74 -5.61
C TYR A 154 11.89 -2.76 -7.14
N LEU A 155 10.94 -1.97 -7.65
CA LEU A 155 10.71 -1.80 -9.10
C LEU A 155 11.69 -0.80 -9.72
N ALA A 156 12.09 0.20 -8.98
CA ALA A 156 13.11 1.15 -9.41
C ALA A 156 14.54 0.57 -9.38
N HIS A 157 14.70 -0.66 -8.87
CA HIS A 157 15.99 -1.33 -8.68
C HIS A 157 16.98 -0.48 -7.87
N MET A 158 16.49 0.19 -6.82
CA MET A 158 17.31 0.96 -5.90
C MET A 158 16.65 1.08 -4.53
N PRO A 159 17.42 1.09 -3.42
CA PRO A 159 16.86 1.26 -2.09
C PRO A 159 16.24 2.65 -1.92
N ALA A 160 15.28 2.78 -1.00
CA ALA A 160 14.64 4.08 -0.73
C ALA A 160 15.64 5.17 -0.32
N SER A 161 16.78 4.79 0.25
CA SER A 161 17.86 5.71 0.64
C SER A 161 18.84 6.06 -0.48
N ASP A 162 18.60 5.65 -1.71
CA ASP A 162 19.46 6.02 -2.85
C ASP A 162 19.36 7.53 -3.13
N ALA A 163 20.49 8.17 -3.39
CA ALA A 163 20.57 9.60 -3.62
C ALA A 163 19.69 10.12 -4.78
N ARG A 164 19.32 9.25 -5.71
CA ARG A 164 18.42 9.60 -6.83
C ARG A 164 17.00 9.89 -6.39
N PHE A 165 16.55 9.39 -5.23
CA PHE A 165 15.27 9.74 -4.62
C PHE A 165 15.30 11.08 -3.88
N TYR A 166 16.46 11.56 -3.42
CA TYR A 166 16.56 12.76 -2.54
C TYR A 166 15.95 14.03 -3.16
N PRO A 167 16.14 14.34 -4.47
CA PRO A 167 15.45 15.47 -5.09
C PRO A 167 13.92 15.36 -5.04
N LEU A 168 13.37 14.14 -5.09
CA LEU A 168 11.94 13.88 -4.97
C LEU A 168 11.48 14.14 -3.53
N TYR A 169 12.22 13.66 -2.53
CA TYR A 169 11.94 13.88 -1.12
C TYR A 169 12.00 15.38 -0.77
N THR A 170 13.03 16.09 -1.24
CA THR A 170 13.13 17.55 -1.07
C THR A 170 11.91 18.25 -1.63
N LYS A 171 11.45 17.87 -2.83
CA LYS A 171 10.23 18.44 -3.43
C LYS A 171 8.97 18.12 -2.63
N CYS A 172 8.87 16.93 -2.05
CA CYS A 172 7.74 16.58 -1.18
C CYS A 172 7.75 17.36 0.13
N CYS A 173 8.93 17.62 0.73
CA CYS A 173 9.06 18.52 1.88
C CYS A 173 8.62 19.94 1.53
N GLU A 174 9.08 20.49 0.40
CA GLU A 174 8.69 21.83 -0.08
C GLU A 174 7.18 21.98 -0.27
N LEU A 175 6.51 20.92 -0.75
CA LEU A 175 5.08 20.88 -1.00
C LEU A 175 4.26 20.40 0.20
N ASP A 176 4.93 19.98 1.27
CA ASP A 176 4.34 19.46 2.50
C ASP A 176 3.38 18.26 2.24
N VAL A 177 3.82 17.32 1.41
CA VAL A 177 3.08 16.10 1.04
C VAL A 177 3.83 14.83 1.40
N PRO A 178 3.13 13.73 1.78
CA PRO A 178 3.75 12.47 2.15
C PRO A 178 4.31 11.68 0.96
N VAL A 179 5.25 10.80 1.27
CA VAL A 179 5.77 9.78 0.36
C VAL A 179 5.34 8.39 0.83
N PHE A 180 4.61 7.69 -0.02
CA PHE A 180 4.20 6.31 0.16
C PHE A 180 5.22 5.39 -0.49
N ILE A 181 5.80 4.46 0.29
CA ILE A 181 6.89 3.59 -0.13
C ILE A 181 6.40 2.15 -0.10
N THR A 182 6.29 1.52 -1.27
CA THR A 182 5.94 0.10 -1.35
C THR A 182 7.15 -0.74 -0.95
N MET A 183 7.04 -1.48 0.16
CA MET A 183 8.16 -2.22 0.73
C MET A 183 8.22 -3.67 0.25
N ALA A 184 7.26 -4.51 0.55
CA ALA A 184 7.33 -5.92 0.22
C ALA A 184 7.14 -6.16 -1.30
N PRO A 185 8.13 -6.70 -2.02
CA PRO A 185 7.93 -7.08 -3.41
C PRO A 185 6.99 -8.29 -3.49
N PRO A 186 5.98 -8.27 -4.39
CA PRO A 186 5.15 -9.44 -4.62
C PRO A 186 5.99 -10.65 -5.07
N PRO A 187 5.56 -11.88 -4.79
CA PRO A 187 6.26 -13.06 -5.27
C PRO A 187 6.33 -13.08 -6.79
N CYS A 188 7.42 -13.62 -7.33
CA CYS A 188 7.62 -13.84 -8.76
C CYS A 188 7.66 -12.57 -9.64
N VAL A 189 7.86 -11.39 -9.09
CA VAL A 189 8.17 -10.19 -9.91
C VAL A 189 9.59 -10.28 -10.41
N PRO A 190 9.82 -10.32 -11.74
CA PRO A 190 11.17 -10.52 -12.30
C PRO A 190 12.11 -9.37 -11.89
N GLY A 191 13.30 -9.71 -11.40
CA GLY A 191 14.32 -8.71 -11.05
C GLY A 191 14.04 -7.88 -9.79
N ALA A 192 12.94 -8.13 -9.08
CA ALA A 192 12.68 -7.48 -7.79
C ALA A 192 13.70 -7.97 -6.76
N ILE A 193 14.31 -7.02 -6.06
CA ILE A 193 15.34 -7.27 -5.07
C ILE A 193 14.76 -7.03 -3.69
N LEU A 194 14.75 -8.09 -2.85
CA LEU A 194 14.15 -8.05 -1.51
C LEU A 194 14.80 -7.02 -0.59
N GLU A 195 16.12 -6.85 -0.70
CA GLU A 195 16.90 -5.90 0.08
C GLU A 195 16.44 -4.45 -0.10
N TYR A 196 15.82 -4.12 -1.23
CA TYR A 196 15.28 -2.77 -1.47
C TYR A 196 13.96 -2.51 -0.73
N ALA A 197 13.44 -3.51 -0.03
CA ALA A 197 12.31 -3.39 0.89
C ALA A 197 12.75 -3.30 2.37
N ASP A 198 14.05 -3.08 2.64
CA ASP A 198 14.58 -3.01 3.99
C ASP A 198 14.15 -1.72 4.70
N PRO A 199 13.46 -1.80 5.85
CA PRO A 199 13.05 -0.63 6.63
C PRO A 199 14.19 0.27 7.10
N ARG A 200 15.42 -0.24 7.17
CA ARG A 200 16.61 0.57 7.52
C ARG A 200 16.90 1.66 6.50
N ASP A 201 16.54 1.47 5.24
CA ASP A 201 16.62 2.51 4.22
C ASP A 201 15.60 3.63 4.47
N VAL A 202 14.39 3.27 4.91
CA VAL A 202 13.37 4.27 5.31
C VAL A 202 13.81 5.00 6.58
N ASP A 203 14.39 4.30 7.56
CA ASP A 203 14.98 4.92 8.76
C ASP A 203 16.05 5.97 8.40
N LYS A 204 16.91 5.67 7.44
CA LYS A 204 17.90 6.62 6.95
C LYS A 204 17.25 7.87 6.33
N VAL A 205 16.26 7.68 5.45
CA VAL A 205 15.52 8.79 4.83
C VAL A 205 14.79 9.62 5.90
N ALA A 206 14.16 8.97 6.87
CA ALA A 206 13.44 9.65 7.95
C ALA A 206 14.34 10.58 8.79
N ARG A 207 15.60 10.18 9.00
CA ARG A 207 16.60 11.01 9.71
C ARG A 207 17.15 12.14 8.85
N ASP A 208 17.32 11.88 7.55
CA ASP A 208 17.85 12.88 6.60
C ASP A 208 16.77 13.93 6.26
N PHE A 209 15.48 13.59 6.36
CA PHE A 209 14.31 14.44 6.07
C PHE A 209 13.30 14.37 7.23
N PRO A 210 13.58 14.95 8.40
CA PRO A 210 12.71 14.82 9.58
C PRO A 210 11.32 15.48 9.40
N GLU A 211 11.17 16.42 8.48
CA GLU A 211 9.91 17.07 8.12
C GLU A 211 9.05 16.25 7.13
N LEU A 212 9.65 15.24 6.46
CA LEU A 212 8.94 14.45 5.46
C LEU A 212 8.11 13.34 6.11
N THR A 213 6.81 13.32 5.85
CA THR A 213 5.99 12.17 6.23
C THR A 213 6.22 10.99 5.30
N LEU A 214 6.65 9.85 5.86
CA LEU A 214 6.93 8.61 5.14
C LEU A 214 5.93 7.52 5.55
N ILE A 215 5.39 6.77 4.59
CA ILE A 215 4.51 5.65 4.85
C ILE A 215 5.12 4.38 4.26
N MET A 216 5.51 3.43 5.13
CA MET A 216 5.95 2.10 4.73
C MET A 216 4.73 1.21 4.48
N SER A 217 4.46 0.87 3.23
CA SER A 217 3.38 -0.06 2.90
C SER A 217 3.83 -1.51 3.05
N HIS A 218 2.86 -2.41 3.29
CA HIS A 218 3.09 -3.84 3.50
C HIS A 218 3.97 -4.17 4.72
N GLY A 219 4.00 -3.28 5.70
CA GLY A 219 4.67 -3.49 6.98
C GLY A 219 6.19 -3.72 6.90
N GLY A 220 6.82 -3.45 5.75
CA GLY A 220 8.24 -3.78 5.55
C GLY A 220 8.52 -5.30 5.58
N TYR A 221 7.50 -6.14 5.32
CA TYR A 221 7.66 -7.59 5.33
C TYR A 221 8.77 -8.04 4.34
N PRO A 222 9.64 -9.00 4.72
CA PRO A 222 9.63 -9.81 5.93
C PRO A 222 10.41 -9.22 7.14
N PHE A 223 10.85 -7.99 7.10
CA PHE A 223 11.70 -7.35 8.13
C PHE A 223 10.86 -6.72 9.27
N VAL A 224 9.96 -7.52 9.86
CA VAL A 224 8.88 -7.07 10.78
C VAL A 224 9.41 -6.23 11.95
N ASP A 225 10.40 -6.74 12.69
CA ASP A 225 10.95 -6.03 13.87
C ASP A 225 11.63 -4.72 13.48
N ALA A 226 12.35 -4.71 12.34
CA ALA A 226 12.98 -3.50 11.84
C ALA A 226 11.94 -2.45 11.42
N ALA A 227 10.83 -2.86 10.78
CA ALA A 227 9.75 -1.96 10.39
C ALA A 227 9.05 -1.34 11.59
N ILE A 228 8.70 -2.15 12.60
CA ILE A 228 8.08 -1.69 13.84
C ILE A 228 9.01 -0.69 14.54
N TYR A 229 10.30 -1.01 14.67
CA TYR A 229 11.24 -0.14 15.34
C TYR A 229 11.50 1.16 14.56
N THR A 230 11.51 1.11 13.22
CA THR A 230 11.60 2.30 12.37
C THR A 230 10.41 3.25 12.61
N CYS A 231 9.19 2.73 12.71
CA CYS A 231 8.01 3.53 13.06
C CYS A 231 8.09 4.09 14.49
N GLN A 232 8.53 3.29 15.44
CA GLN A 232 8.59 3.66 16.85
C GLN A 232 9.58 4.80 17.10
N ARG A 233 10.76 4.75 16.46
CA ARG A 233 11.84 5.72 16.71
C ARG A 233 11.77 7.01 15.90
N ASN A 234 11.00 7.03 14.79
CA ASN A 234 10.91 8.19 13.90
C ASN A 234 9.49 8.78 13.95
N ALA A 235 9.39 10.04 14.38
CA ALA A 235 8.10 10.73 14.52
C ALA A 235 7.35 10.86 13.19
N ASN A 236 8.06 10.92 12.07
CA ASN A 236 7.58 11.16 10.73
C ASN A 236 7.32 9.87 9.92
N VAL A 237 7.46 8.68 10.51
CA VAL A 237 7.23 7.39 9.83
C VAL A 237 5.91 6.77 10.28
N TYR A 238 5.14 6.33 9.30
CA TYR A 238 3.90 5.55 9.43
C TYR A 238 4.03 4.25 8.67
N MET A 239 3.11 3.29 8.87
CA MET A 239 3.07 2.05 8.08
C MET A 239 1.65 1.53 7.92
N ASP A 240 1.43 0.70 6.91
CA ASP A 240 0.31 -0.23 6.80
C ASP A 240 0.84 -1.67 6.70
N ILE A 241 0.01 -2.66 7.02
CA ILE A 241 0.35 -4.08 6.92
C ILE A 241 -0.48 -4.81 5.85
N SER A 242 -1.06 -4.08 4.90
CA SER A 242 -1.87 -4.66 3.83
C SER A 242 -1.17 -5.86 3.16
N GLU A 243 -1.93 -6.88 2.80
CA GLU A 243 -1.50 -8.20 2.32
C GLU A 243 -0.84 -9.11 3.39
N TYR A 244 -0.37 -8.54 4.51
CA TYR A 244 0.33 -9.29 5.57
C TYR A 244 -0.46 -9.40 6.88
N GLU A 245 -1.72 -8.97 6.90
CA GLU A 245 -2.64 -9.08 8.04
C GLU A 245 -3.00 -10.54 8.39
N ARG A 246 -2.57 -11.50 7.58
CA ARG A 246 -2.70 -12.95 7.81
C ARG A 246 -1.36 -13.69 7.71
N SER A 247 -0.24 -12.97 7.71
CA SER A 247 1.10 -13.56 7.67
C SER A 247 1.41 -14.32 8.96
N PRO A 248 2.35 -15.26 8.95
CA PRO A 248 2.78 -15.97 10.15
C PRO A 248 3.30 -15.06 11.27
N GLN A 249 3.74 -13.84 10.94
CA GLN A 249 4.30 -12.85 11.89
C GLN A 249 3.30 -11.75 12.27
N VAL A 250 2.03 -11.86 11.89
CA VAL A 250 1.00 -10.84 12.15
C VAL A 250 0.86 -10.53 13.64
N GLU A 251 1.05 -11.50 14.51
CA GLU A 251 0.96 -11.31 15.97
C GLU A 251 1.98 -10.28 16.48
N THR A 252 3.17 -10.22 15.89
CA THR A 252 4.19 -9.22 16.24
C THR A 252 3.73 -7.80 15.88
N TYR A 253 3.17 -7.62 14.69
CA TYR A 253 2.56 -6.33 14.32
C TYR A 253 1.41 -5.96 15.26
N VAL A 254 0.47 -6.89 15.49
CA VAL A 254 -0.72 -6.63 16.33
C VAL A 254 -0.32 -6.25 17.75
N LYS A 255 0.67 -6.93 18.34
CA LYS A 255 1.20 -6.56 19.66
C LYS A 255 1.77 -5.14 19.68
N ALA A 256 2.55 -4.77 18.67
CA ALA A 256 3.12 -3.42 18.56
C ALA A 256 2.02 -2.37 18.33
N MET A 257 1.01 -2.65 17.49
CA MET A 257 -0.17 -1.79 17.27
C MET A 257 -0.95 -1.52 18.54
N CYS A 258 -1.07 -2.53 19.42
CA CYS A 258 -1.76 -2.37 20.70
C CYS A 258 -0.95 -1.62 21.76
N THR A 259 0.36 -1.39 21.54
CA THR A 259 1.25 -0.89 22.61
C THR A 259 2.08 0.32 22.20
N THR A 260 2.90 0.24 21.16
CA THR A 260 3.97 1.22 20.89
C THR A 260 3.79 2.04 19.63
N ILE A 261 2.97 1.58 18.67
CA ILE A 261 2.79 2.23 17.37
C ILE A 261 1.32 2.42 16.97
N SER A 262 0.39 2.46 17.92
CA SER A 262 -1.05 2.64 17.62
C SER A 262 -1.36 3.92 16.83
N ASP A 263 -0.57 4.96 17.00
CA ASP A 263 -0.68 6.27 16.34
C ASP A 263 0.15 6.37 15.05
N LYS A 264 0.74 5.25 14.60
CA LYS A 264 1.62 5.15 13.43
C LYS A 264 1.11 4.20 12.34
N VAL A 265 0.04 3.46 12.60
CA VAL A 265 -0.47 2.47 11.67
C VAL A 265 -1.72 2.99 10.98
N LEU A 266 -1.79 2.72 9.67
CA LEU A 266 -2.90 3.08 8.80
C LEU A 266 -3.60 1.79 8.35
N PHE A 267 -4.93 1.79 8.32
CA PHE A 267 -5.65 0.70 7.66
C PHE A 267 -5.44 0.80 6.15
N ALA A 268 -5.16 -0.33 5.54
CA ALA A 268 -5.02 -0.46 4.09
C ALA A 268 -5.40 -1.88 3.68
N SER A 269 -6.19 -2.02 2.62
CA SER A 269 -6.65 -3.32 2.15
C SER A 269 -5.75 -3.95 1.08
N ALA A 270 -5.03 -3.12 0.31
CA ALA A 270 -4.40 -3.51 -0.95
C ALA A 270 -5.42 -4.07 -1.99
N HIS A 271 -6.70 -3.69 -1.88
CA HIS A 271 -7.68 -4.04 -2.90
C HIS A 271 -7.19 -3.60 -4.30
N PRO A 272 -7.31 -4.39 -5.37
CA PRO A 272 -8.07 -5.63 -5.51
C PRO A 272 -7.24 -6.91 -5.32
N PHE A 273 -5.99 -6.84 -4.83
CA PHE A 273 -5.19 -8.04 -4.56
C PHE A 273 -5.79 -8.83 -3.39
N ILE A 274 -6.19 -8.14 -2.33
CA ILE A 274 -7.01 -8.69 -1.24
C ILE A 274 -8.43 -8.13 -1.37
N GLU A 275 -9.45 -8.94 -1.08
CA GLU A 275 -10.81 -8.41 -0.99
C GLU A 275 -10.92 -7.45 0.19
N LEU A 276 -11.50 -6.27 -0.04
CA LEU A 276 -11.68 -5.26 1.01
C LEU A 276 -12.39 -5.85 2.25
N ARG A 277 -13.42 -6.67 2.05
CA ARG A 277 -14.13 -7.33 3.13
C ARG A 277 -13.22 -8.23 3.96
N ASP A 278 -12.32 -8.97 3.30
CA ASP A 278 -11.38 -9.85 3.99
C ASP A 278 -10.36 -9.08 4.83
N ALA A 279 -9.89 -7.92 4.35
CA ALA A 279 -9.01 -7.04 5.11
C ALA A 279 -9.75 -6.44 6.32
N LEU A 280 -10.98 -5.93 6.14
CA LEU A 280 -11.81 -5.42 7.23
C LEU A 280 -12.08 -6.48 8.30
N ASP A 281 -12.42 -7.71 7.88
CA ASP A 281 -12.67 -8.83 8.80
C ASP A 281 -11.40 -9.22 9.58
N ALA A 282 -10.21 -9.16 8.95
CA ALA A 282 -8.94 -9.41 9.63
C ALA A 282 -8.69 -8.37 10.74
N TYR A 283 -8.84 -7.08 10.43
CA TYR A 283 -8.66 -6.01 11.41
C TYR A 283 -9.75 -6.03 12.51
N ALA A 284 -10.99 -6.43 12.19
CA ALA A 284 -12.05 -6.61 13.16
C ALA A 284 -11.73 -7.72 14.18
N ALA A 285 -10.97 -8.75 13.76
CA ALA A 285 -10.57 -9.85 14.62
C ALA A 285 -9.37 -9.53 15.53
N PHE A 286 -8.64 -8.42 15.29
CA PHE A 286 -7.53 -8.03 16.15
C PHE A 286 -8.02 -7.50 17.51
N PRO A 287 -7.28 -7.75 18.61
CA PRO A 287 -7.69 -7.40 19.96
C PRO A 287 -7.49 -5.90 20.27
N PHE A 288 -7.91 -5.04 19.37
CA PHE A 288 -7.81 -3.60 19.53
C PHE A 288 -8.87 -3.09 20.51
N THR A 289 -8.48 -2.15 21.39
CA THR A 289 -9.45 -1.31 22.09
C THR A 289 -10.16 -0.40 21.09
N GLY A 290 -11.32 0.16 21.45
CA GLY A 290 -12.05 1.13 20.60
C GLY A 290 -11.15 2.30 20.17
N GLU A 291 -10.35 2.84 21.10
CA GLU A 291 -9.40 3.92 20.81
C GLU A 291 -8.34 3.53 19.78
N VAL A 292 -7.65 2.39 19.98
CA VAL A 292 -6.62 1.88 19.05
C VAL A 292 -7.24 1.62 17.68
N ARG A 293 -8.41 1.02 17.65
CA ARG A 293 -9.15 0.75 16.42
C ARG A 293 -9.46 2.02 15.66
N ASN A 294 -10.02 3.04 16.31
CA ASN A 294 -10.34 4.31 15.70
C ASN A 294 -9.09 5.03 15.14
N LYS A 295 -8.00 5.03 15.89
CA LYS A 295 -6.71 5.56 15.42
C LYS A 295 -6.28 4.90 14.11
N ILE A 296 -6.22 3.57 14.09
CA ILE A 296 -5.70 2.80 12.94
C ILE A 296 -6.64 2.89 11.74
N MET A 297 -7.96 2.75 11.97
CA MET A 297 -8.94 2.71 10.89
C MET A 297 -9.24 4.07 10.29
N TYR A 298 -8.99 5.17 11.02
CA TYR A 298 -9.45 6.49 10.60
C TYR A 298 -8.51 7.66 10.95
N GLU A 299 -8.22 7.92 12.24
CA GLU A 299 -7.60 9.16 12.67
C GLU A 299 -6.17 9.37 12.16
N ASN A 300 -5.37 8.30 12.15
CA ASN A 300 -3.99 8.38 11.66
C ASN A 300 -3.95 8.76 10.18
N ALA A 301 -4.85 8.20 9.37
CA ALA A 301 -4.96 8.52 7.95
C ALA A 301 -5.38 9.98 7.73
N ARG A 302 -6.34 10.50 8.52
CA ARG A 302 -6.71 11.92 8.48
C ARG A 302 -5.54 12.83 8.78
N LYS A 303 -4.76 12.49 9.81
CA LYS A 303 -3.56 13.25 10.20
C LYS A 303 -2.53 13.28 9.07
N VAL A 304 -2.23 12.12 8.47
CA VAL A 304 -1.26 11.99 7.37
C VAL A 304 -1.70 12.76 6.12
N LEU A 305 -2.99 12.71 5.79
CA LEU A 305 -3.58 13.39 4.64
C LEU A 305 -3.95 14.86 4.92
N LYS A 306 -3.77 15.33 6.16
CA LYS A 306 -4.14 16.70 6.59
C LYS A 306 -5.59 17.04 6.27
N LEU A 307 -6.49 16.09 6.50
CA LEU A 307 -7.92 16.30 6.30
C LEU A 307 -8.49 17.09 7.48
N ALA A 308 -9.35 18.04 7.17
CA ALA A 308 -10.03 18.89 8.16
C ALA A 308 -10.99 18.11 9.08
#